data_e8054fcea0b0e6bfc15e3e4f051128fc
#
_entry.id   e8054fcea0b0e6bfc15e3e4f051128fc
#
_cell.length_a   1.000
_cell.length_b   1.000
_cell.length_c   1.000
_cell.angle_alpha   90.00
_cell.angle_beta   90.00
_cell.angle_gamma   90.00
#
_symmetry.space_group_name_H-M   'P 1'
#
loop_
_entity.id
_entity.type
_entity.pdbx_description
1 polymer ?
#
loop_
_entity_poly.entity_id
_entity_poly.type
_entity_poly.pdbx_seq_one_letter_code
_entity_poly.pdbx_strand_id
1 'polypeptide(L)'
;AGHEHIVGAVENRHDVERAFALKPQLVFHMAGLVSYRHSDAQRQRQVNVEGTRNVMEMALAAGSERVVHTSSIAALGIPAVQGEIADEGLAYNLAGLGLSYCDTKHEAEMVVLENFRRGLNVVMLNPGIIFGDGDSHGHHHAIFRAMSRGGLLAVPSGGIPFSDIVDVVDAHLAAIEKGRAGERY
;
A
#
# COMPACT_ATOMS: atom_id res chain seq x y z
N ALA A 1 -24.80 -1.90 14.13
CA ALA A 1 -23.59 -2.68 14.47
C ALA A 1 -22.59 -1.72 15.11
N GLY A 2 -22.10 -2.07 16.29
CA GLY A 2 -21.09 -1.27 16.98
C GLY A 2 -19.73 -1.46 16.33
N HIS A 3 -18.92 -0.40 16.29
CA HIS A 3 -17.51 -0.50 15.91
C HIS A 3 -16.67 -0.61 17.17
N GLU A 4 -15.72 -1.54 17.17
CA GLU A 4 -14.70 -1.63 18.21
C GLU A 4 -13.44 -0.95 17.72
N HIS A 5 -12.89 -0.05 18.53
CA HIS A 5 -11.64 0.66 18.23
C HIS A 5 -10.51 0.13 19.11
N ILE A 6 -9.49 -0.43 18.46
CA ILE A 6 -8.26 -0.87 19.14
C ILE A 6 -7.14 0.07 18.73
N VAL A 7 -6.66 0.85 19.69
CA VAL A 7 -5.50 1.73 19.46
C VAL A 7 -4.21 0.92 19.56
N GLY A 8 -3.36 1.03 18.55
CA GLY A 8 -2.10 0.31 18.47
C GLY A 8 -1.28 0.70 17.26
N ALA A 9 -0.10 0.11 17.11
CA ALA A 9 0.80 0.30 15.99
C ALA A 9 1.07 -1.04 15.31
N VAL A 10 1.03 -1.07 13.96
CA VAL A 10 1.21 -2.32 13.20
C VAL A 10 2.61 -2.91 13.35
N GLU A 11 3.62 -2.09 13.61
CA GLU A 11 4.98 -2.53 13.90
C GLU A 11 5.14 -3.11 15.30
N ASN A 12 4.16 -2.93 16.18
CA ASN A 12 4.11 -3.58 17.49
C ASN A 12 3.31 -4.89 17.38
N ARG A 13 3.99 -6.02 17.41
CA ARG A 13 3.35 -7.33 17.29
C ARG A 13 2.23 -7.55 18.31
N HIS A 14 2.43 -7.13 19.57
CA HIS A 14 1.43 -7.31 20.63
C HIS A 14 0.13 -6.52 20.34
N ASP A 15 0.24 -5.33 19.76
CA ASP A 15 -0.96 -4.56 19.37
C ASP A 15 -1.73 -5.25 18.26
N VAL A 16 -1.02 -5.84 17.28
CA VAL A 16 -1.64 -6.62 16.20
C VAL A 16 -2.28 -7.89 16.77
N GLU A 17 -1.63 -8.60 17.68
CA GLU A 17 -2.19 -9.78 18.38
C GLU A 17 -3.51 -9.45 19.08
N ARG A 18 -3.60 -8.29 19.76
CA ARG A 18 -4.84 -7.84 20.39
C ARG A 18 -5.97 -7.64 19.38
N ALA A 19 -5.67 -7.06 18.23
CA ALA A 19 -6.67 -6.88 17.17
C ALA A 19 -7.13 -8.23 16.60
N PHE A 20 -6.21 -9.17 16.40
CA PHE A 20 -6.52 -10.50 15.86
C PHE A 20 -7.10 -11.47 16.89
N ALA A 21 -7.12 -11.12 18.18
CA ALA A 21 -7.88 -11.87 19.19
C ALA A 21 -9.38 -11.90 18.89
N LEU A 22 -9.89 -10.93 18.12
CA LEU A 22 -11.27 -10.89 17.60
C LEU A 22 -11.53 -11.86 16.43
N LYS A 23 -10.51 -12.56 15.93
CA LYS A 23 -10.58 -13.49 14.80
C LYS A 23 -11.27 -12.91 13.56
N PRO A 24 -10.76 -11.78 13.01
CA PRO A 24 -11.37 -11.15 11.85
C PRO A 24 -11.35 -12.10 10.65
N GLN A 25 -12.51 -12.27 9.99
CA GLN A 25 -12.61 -13.06 8.77
C GLN A 25 -12.03 -12.30 7.57
N LEU A 26 -12.31 -10.99 7.49
CA LEU A 26 -11.80 -10.13 6.44
C LEU A 26 -10.86 -9.08 7.03
N VAL A 27 -9.73 -8.87 6.38
CA VAL A 27 -8.72 -7.91 6.82
C VAL A 27 -8.38 -6.98 5.66
N PHE A 28 -8.54 -5.66 5.88
CA PHE A 28 -8.00 -4.64 5.00
C PHE A 28 -6.74 -4.07 5.66
N HIS A 29 -5.57 -4.41 5.12
CA HIS A 29 -4.31 -3.88 5.60
C HIS A 29 -3.92 -2.64 4.79
N MET A 30 -4.30 -1.47 5.30
CA MET A 30 -4.06 -0.17 4.67
C MET A 30 -3.00 0.65 5.40
N ALA A 31 -2.48 0.15 6.53
CA ALA A 31 -1.46 0.86 7.29
C ALA A 31 -0.16 0.97 6.50
N GLY A 32 0.37 2.18 6.42
CA GLY A 32 1.63 2.44 5.75
C GLY A 32 2.10 3.87 5.99
N LEU A 33 3.41 4.06 5.96
CA LEU A 33 4.05 5.36 6.10
C LEU A 33 4.60 5.81 4.74
N VAL A 34 4.07 6.92 4.23
CA VAL A 34 4.56 7.58 3.02
C VAL A 34 5.50 8.71 3.43
N SER A 35 6.75 8.65 3.00
CA SER A 35 7.71 9.75 3.16
C SER A 35 8.79 9.64 2.08
N TYR A 36 9.30 10.79 1.66
CA TYR A 36 10.44 10.89 0.74
C TYR A 36 11.69 11.46 1.42
N ARG A 37 11.68 11.50 2.76
CA ARG A 37 12.83 11.96 3.56
C ARG A 37 13.71 10.77 3.91
N HIS A 38 15.01 10.88 3.67
CA HIS A 38 15.98 9.84 4.05
C HIS A 38 15.98 9.54 5.56
N SER A 39 15.70 10.53 6.40
CA SER A 39 15.58 10.36 7.86
C SER A 39 14.50 9.36 8.26
N ASP A 40 13.49 9.18 7.43
CA ASP A 40 12.32 8.36 7.75
C ASP A 40 12.46 6.91 7.26
N ALA A 41 13.54 6.57 6.54
CA ALA A 41 13.73 5.27 5.91
C ALA A 41 13.60 4.11 6.92
N GLN A 42 14.24 4.23 8.09
CA GLN A 42 14.14 3.21 9.13
C GLN A 42 12.71 3.06 9.66
N ARG A 43 12.02 4.19 9.88
CA ARG A 43 10.63 4.19 10.35
C ARG A 43 9.69 3.61 9.29
N GLN A 44 9.91 3.93 8.02
CA GLN A 44 9.16 3.32 6.91
C GLN A 44 9.32 1.80 6.89
N ARG A 45 10.55 1.30 7.05
CA ARG A 45 10.79 -0.15 7.09
C ARG A 45 10.05 -0.80 8.26
N GLN A 46 10.07 -0.20 9.44
CA GLN A 46 9.34 -0.71 10.60
C GLN A 46 7.83 -0.79 10.33
N VAL A 47 7.23 0.29 9.80
CA VAL A 47 5.79 0.33 9.57
C VAL A 47 5.38 -0.49 8.34
N ASN A 48 6.06 -0.28 7.19
CA ASN A 48 5.61 -0.85 5.93
C ASN A 48 5.99 -2.32 5.79
N VAL A 49 7.16 -2.74 6.28
CA VAL A 49 7.65 -4.12 6.11
C VAL A 49 7.32 -4.96 7.34
N GLU A 50 7.82 -4.55 8.52
CA GLU A 50 7.60 -5.36 9.73
C GLU A 50 6.14 -5.28 10.20
N GLY A 51 5.47 -4.12 10.03
CA GLY A 51 4.03 -3.99 10.25
C GLY A 51 3.22 -4.92 9.34
N THR A 52 3.55 -4.98 8.05
CA THR A 52 2.93 -5.92 7.12
C THR A 52 3.19 -7.37 7.54
N ARG A 53 4.42 -7.70 7.94
CA ARG A 53 4.76 -9.04 8.45
C ARG A 53 3.89 -9.45 9.62
N ASN A 54 3.76 -8.58 10.62
CA ASN A 54 2.93 -8.84 11.79
C ASN A 54 1.46 -9.11 11.40
N VAL A 55 0.89 -8.26 10.51
CA VAL A 55 -0.49 -8.41 10.07
C VAL A 55 -0.70 -9.70 9.28
N MET A 56 0.19 -10.03 8.33
CA MET A 56 0.06 -11.23 7.50
C MET A 56 0.21 -12.51 8.33
N GLU A 57 1.19 -12.56 9.24
CA GLU A 57 1.37 -13.72 10.13
C GLU A 57 0.19 -13.92 11.08
N MET A 58 -0.36 -12.84 11.62
CA MET A 58 -1.52 -12.93 12.50
C MET A 58 -2.79 -13.29 11.74
N ALA A 59 -2.98 -12.79 10.53
CA ALA A 59 -4.10 -13.18 9.68
C ALA A 59 -4.04 -14.68 9.34
N LEU A 60 -2.87 -15.19 9.01
CA LEU A 60 -2.65 -16.62 8.76
C LEU A 60 -2.94 -17.45 10.01
N ALA A 61 -2.40 -17.04 11.17
CA ALA A 61 -2.58 -17.75 12.45
C ALA A 61 -4.04 -17.71 12.94
N ALA A 62 -4.75 -16.61 12.72
CA ALA A 62 -6.16 -16.46 13.08
C ALA A 62 -7.13 -17.21 12.13
N GLY A 63 -6.64 -17.66 10.97
CA GLY A 63 -7.46 -18.31 9.95
C GLY A 63 -8.38 -17.32 9.22
N SER A 64 -7.92 -16.07 9.00
CA SER A 64 -8.68 -15.08 8.24
C SER A 64 -8.97 -15.60 6.83
N GLU A 65 -10.23 -15.46 6.39
CA GLU A 65 -10.69 -15.98 5.10
C GLU A 65 -10.11 -15.19 3.92
N ARG A 66 -9.89 -13.87 4.13
CA ARG A 66 -9.37 -12.99 3.09
C ARG A 66 -8.61 -11.81 3.68
N VAL A 67 -7.47 -11.48 3.06
CA VAL A 67 -6.73 -10.24 3.31
C VAL A 67 -6.65 -9.44 2.01
N VAL A 68 -6.94 -8.15 2.08
CA VAL A 68 -6.69 -7.18 0.99
C VAL A 68 -5.61 -6.22 1.46
N HIS A 69 -4.44 -6.29 0.83
CA HIS A 69 -3.29 -5.43 1.14
C HIS A 69 -3.24 -4.22 0.20
N THR A 70 -3.27 -3.02 0.76
CA THR A 70 -3.07 -1.79 0.00
C THR A 70 -1.58 -1.55 -0.21
N SER A 71 -1.08 -1.96 -1.37
CA SER A 71 0.26 -1.66 -1.82
C SER A 71 0.32 -0.28 -2.49
N SER A 72 1.09 -0.13 -3.54
CA SER A 72 1.22 1.08 -4.35
C SER A 72 1.90 0.75 -5.67
N ILE A 73 1.67 1.55 -6.71
CA ILE A 73 2.52 1.54 -7.91
C ILE A 73 4.01 1.73 -7.58
N ALA A 74 4.33 2.33 -6.43
CA ALA A 74 5.71 2.49 -5.96
C ALA A 74 6.43 1.14 -5.71
N ALA A 75 5.70 0.04 -5.56
CA ALA A 75 6.26 -1.31 -5.45
C ALA A 75 6.61 -1.93 -6.80
N LEU A 76 6.22 -1.31 -7.90
CA LEU A 76 6.51 -1.74 -9.27
C LEU A 76 7.82 -1.11 -9.77
N GLY A 77 8.34 -1.65 -10.87
CA GLY A 77 9.46 -1.05 -11.58
C GLY A 77 9.03 0.10 -12.50
N ILE A 78 10.01 0.64 -13.22
CA ILE A 78 9.80 1.60 -14.31
C ILE A 78 10.16 0.90 -15.62
N PRO A 79 9.34 1.03 -16.69
CA PRO A 79 9.65 0.49 -18.00
C PRO A 79 10.99 1.00 -18.53
N ALA A 80 11.75 0.12 -19.19
CA ALA A 80 13.06 0.49 -19.75
C ALA A 80 12.95 1.40 -20.96
N VAL A 81 11.83 1.34 -21.68
CA VAL A 81 11.58 2.14 -22.88
C VAL A 81 10.60 3.25 -22.57
N GLN A 82 10.97 4.46 -22.94
CA GLN A 82 10.09 5.62 -22.76
C GLN A 82 8.80 5.47 -23.56
N GLY A 83 7.65 5.65 -22.90
CA GLY A 83 6.32 5.50 -23.52
C GLY A 83 5.72 4.10 -23.39
N GLU A 84 6.45 3.12 -22.91
CA GLU A 84 5.88 1.84 -22.50
C GLU A 84 4.99 2.00 -21.27
N ILE A 85 3.88 1.27 -21.26
CA ILE A 85 2.97 1.25 -20.10
C ILE A 85 3.40 0.10 -19.19
N ALA A 86 3.64 0.43 -17.92
CA ALA A 86 3.86 -0.58 -16.89
C ALA A 86 2.56 -1.33 -16.59
N ASP A 87 2.67 -2.62 -16.39
CA ASP A 87 1.62 -3.46 -15.86
C ASP A 87 2.06 -4.12 -14.54
N GLU A 88 1.17 -4.89 -13.96
CA GLU A 88 1.42 -5.57 -12.68
C GLU A 88 2.51 -6.67 -12.78
N GLY A 89 2.90 -7.08 -13.97
CA GLY A 89 3.98 -8.04 -14.23
C GLY A 89 5.38 -7.42 -14.17
N LEU A 90 5.49 -6.08 -14.20
CA LEU A 90 6.77 -5.42 -14.24
C LEU A 90 7.60 -5.66 -12.97
N ALA A 91 8.82 -6.18 -13.17
CA ALA A 91 9.75 -6.43 -12.07
C ALA A 91 10.25 -5.13 -11.45
N TYR A 92 10.39 -5.10 -10.13
CA TYR A 92 10.96 -3.97 -9.40
C TYR A 92 12.44 -3.77 -9.78
N ASN A 93 12.77 -2.56 -10.21
CA ASN A 93 14.10 -2.20 -10.68
C ASN A 93 14.64 -0.88 -10.09
N LEU A 94 14.03 -0.38 -9.00
CA LEU A 94 14.41 0.88 -8.36
C LEU A 94 15.36 0.69 -7.18
N ALA A 95 15.75 -0.54 -6.87
CA ALA A 95 16.65 -0.85 -5.77
C ALA A 95 17.98 -0.08 -5.91
N GLY A 96 18.45 0.49 -4.79
CA GLY A 96 19.70 1.23 -4.76
C GLY A 96 19.63 2.68 -5.23
N LEU A 97 18.46 3.16 -5.66
CA LEU A 97 18.26 4.58 -6.03
C LEU A 97 18.00 5.49 -4.82
N GLY A 98 17.96 4.94 -3.61
CA GLY A 98 17.69 5.71 -2.39
C GLY A 98 16.21 6.11 -2.22
N LEU A 99 15.31 5.44 -2.91
CA LEU A 99 13.87 5.64 -2.85
C LEU A 99 13.24 4.74 -1.78
N SER A 100 13.49 5.05 -0.50
CA SER A 100 13.12 4.18 0.63
C SER A 100 11.63 3.82 0.68
N TYR A 101 10.75 4.71 0.24
CA TYR A 101 9.32 4.39 0.15
C TYR A 101 9.05 3.29 -0.88
N CYS A 102 9.65 3.38 -2.07
CA CYS A 102 9.51 2.36 -3.11
C CYS A 102 10.08 1.02 -2.64
N ASP A 103 11.30 1.05 -2.08
CA ASP A 103 11.95 -0.16 -1.56
C ASP A 103 11.09 -0.84 -0.50
N THR A 104 10.55 -0.08 0.47
CA THR A 104 9.74 -0.66 1.56
C THR A 104 8.37 -1.16 1.10
N LYS A 105 7.75 -0.55 0.08
CA LYS A 105 6.51 -1.06 -0.51
C LYS A 105 6.76 -2.36 -1.28
N HIS A 106 7.85 -2.44 -2.05
CA HIS A 106 8.24 -3.68 -2.72
C HIS A 106 8.56 -4.80 -1.70
N GLU A 107 9.36 -4.51 -0.68
CA GLU A 107 9.67 -5.49 0.38
C GLU A 107 8.41 -5.97 1.12
N ALA A 108 7.44 -5.08 1.35
CA ALA A 108 6.16 -5.45 1.94
C ALA A 108 5.39 -6.44 1.05
N GLU A 109 5.38 -6.26 -0.27
CA GLU A 109 4.79 -7.24 -1.19
C GLU A 109 5.50 -8.60 -1.14
N MET A 110 6.83 -8.61 -0.96
CA MET A 110 7.56 -9.88 -0.78
C MET A 110 7.12 -10.60 0.49
N VAL A 111 6.86 -9.88 1.58
CA VAL A 111 6.29 -10.44 2.82
C VAL A 111 4.88 -11.00 2.58
N VAL A 112 4.05 -10.29 1.81
CA VAL A 112 2.71 -10.75 1.44
C VAL A 112 2.79 -12.06 0.66
N LEU A 113 3.65 -12.12 -0.38
CA LEU A 113 3.83 -13.31 -1.21
C LEU A 113 4.42 -14.50 -0.43
N GLU A 114 5.29 -14.24 0.54
CA GLU A 114 5.79 -15.28 1.46
C GLU A 114 4.62 -15.92 2.24
N ASN A 115 3.72 -15.12 2.81
CA ASN A 115 2.58 -15.62 3.55
C ASN A 115 1.52 -16.24 2.65
N PHE A 116 1.35 -15.76 1.41
CA PHE A 116 0.53 -16.44 0.40
C PHE A 116 1.02 -17.88 0.15
N ARG A 117 2.33 -18.07 -0.03
CA ARG A 117 2.92 -19.44 -0.20
C ARG A 117 2.72 -20.33 1.01
N ARG A 118 2.50 -19.76 2.19
CA ARG A 118 2.16 -20.46 3.44
C ARG A 118 0.65 -20.73 3.59
N GLY A 119 -0.16 -20.32 2.61
CA GLY A 119 -1.60 -20.60 2.55
C GLY A 119 -2.50 -19.41 2.92
N LEU A 120 -1.96 -18.21 3.14
CA LEU A 120 -2.79 -17.02 3.36
C LEU A 120 -3.50 -16.61 2.07
N ASN A 121 -4.83 -16.48 2.13
CA ASN A 121 -5.61 -15.95 1.01
C ASN A 121 -5.53 -14.42 0.98
N VAL A 122 -4.59 -13.88 0.23
CA VAL A 122 -4.29 -12.43 0.19
C VAL A 122 -4.24 -11.92 -1.25
N VAL A 123 -4.74 -10.70 -1.45
CA VAL A 123 -4.71 -9.94 -2.70
C VAL A 123 -4.06 -8.60 -2.45
N MET A 124 -3.30 -8.10 -3.42
CA MET A 124 -2.66 -6.79 -3.36
C MET A 124 -3.33 -5.82 -4.34
N LEU A 125 -3.46 -4.56 -3.92
CA LEU A 125 -3.89 -3.47 -4.80
C LEU A 125 -2.78 -2.43 -4.86
N ASN A 126 -2.46 -1.97 -6.07
CA ASN A 126 -1.35 -1.05 -6.35
C ASN A 126 -1.89 0.30 -6.88
N PRO A 127 -2.64 1.06 -6.08
CA PRO A 127 -3.16 2.33 -6.56
C PRO A 127 -2.04 3.30 -6.91
N GLY A 128 -2.33 4.19 -7.86
CA GLY A 128 -1.55 5.39 -8.14
C GLY A 128 -1.68 6.44 -7.05
N ILE A 129 -1.47 7.71 -7.39
CA ILE A 129 -1.75 8.79 -6.45
C ILE A 129 -3.28 8.90 -6.30
N ILE A 130 -3.74 8.75 -5.07
CA ILE A 130 -5.18 8.76 -4.76
C ILE A 130 -5.65 10.20 -4.55
N PHE A 131 -6.71 10.58 -5.26
CA PHE A 131 -7.41 11.85 -5.09
C PHE A 131 -8.87 11.62 -4.72
N GLY A 132 -9.42 12.55 -3.97
CA GLY A 132 -10.83 12.56 -3.62
C GLY A 132 -11.11 13.28 -2.32
N ASP A 133 -12.35 13.26 -1.92
CA ASP A 133 -12.78 13.84 -0.65
C ASP A 133 -12.17 13.08 0.53
N GLY A 134 -11.86 13.81 1.61
CA GLY A 134 -11.31 13.22 2.83
C GLY A 134 -9.78 13.27 2.95
N ASP A 135 -9.05 13.91 2.01
CA ASP A 135 -7.61 14.18 2.18
C ASP A 135 -7.36 15.16 3.33
N SER A 136 -7.40 14.61 4.56
CA SER A 136 -7.22 15.39 5.79
C SER A 136 -5.81 16.00 5.94
N HIS A 137 -4.82 15.45 5.24
CA HIS A 137 -3.44 15.90 5.28
C HIS A 137 -3.12 16.92 4.18
N GLY A 138 -3.97 17.03 3.15
CA GLY A 138 -3.86 18.03 2.08
C GLY A 138 -2.60 17.92 1.22
N HIS A 139 -1.91 16.79 1.24
CA HIS A 139 -0.64 16.62 0.52
C HIS A 139 -0.78 16.83 -0.98
N HIS A 140 -1.86 16.32 -1.57
CA HIS A 140 -2.09 16.44 -3.01
C HIS A 140 -2.78 17.75 -3.38
N HIS A 141 -3.60 18.31 -2.50
CA HIS A 141 -4.23 19.61 -2.70
C HIS A 141 -3.22 20.79 -2.84
N ALA A 142 -2.00 20.63 -2.29
CA ALA A 142 -0.97 21.67 -2.41
C ALA A 142 -0.54 21.86 -3.87
N ILE A 143 -0.41 20.79 -4.66
CA ILE A 143 -0.06 20.84 -6.09
C ILE A 143 -1.16 21.56 -6.86
N PHE A 144 -2.42 21.17 -6.68
CA PHE A 144 -3.56 21.78 -7.36
C PHE A 144 -3.71 23.27 -7.02
N ARG A 145 -3.52 23.63 -5.75
CA ARG A 145 -3.51 25.05 -5.34
C ARG A 145 -2.37 25.84 -5.97
N ALA A 146 -1.18 25.24 -6.10
CA ALA A 146 -0.06 25.88 -6.79
C ALA A 146 -0.38 26.08 -8.27
N MET A 147 -0.94 25.06 -8.94
CA MET A 147 -1.37 25.14 -10.34
C MET A 147 -2.43 26.21 -10.56
N SER A 148 -3.49 26.22 -9.76
CA SER A 148 -4.59 27.19 -9.90
C SER A 148 -4.18 28.65 -9.66
N ARG A 149 -3.08 28.87 -8.93
CA ARG A 149 -2.51 30.20 -8.66
C ARG A 149 -1.39 30.59 -9.64
N GLY A 150 -1.12 29.76 -10.67
CA GLY A 150 -0.01 30.00 -11.60
C GLY A 150 1.39 29.88 -10.96
N GLY A 151 1.48 29.19 -9.80
CA GLY A 151 2.71 29.10 -9.03
C GLY A 151 3.66 27.96 -9.44
N LEU A 152 3.32 27.16 -10.45
CA LEU A 152 4.23 26.15 -11.01
C LEU A 152 5.14 26.78 -12.05
N LEU A 153 6.40 26.99 -11.68
CA LEU A 153 7.42 27.58 -12.57
C LEU A 153 8.00 26.56 -13.56
N ALA A 154 7.92 25.29 -13.25
CA ALA A 154 8.38 24.20 -14.11
C ALA A 154 7.61 22.90 -13.81
N VAL A 155 7.40 22.10 -14.85
CA VAL A 155 6.84 20.74 -14.76
C VAL A 155 7.88 19.78 -15.31
N PRO A 156 8.33 18.77 -14.54
CA PRO A 156 9.27 17.77 -15.06
C PRO A 156 8.60 16.96 -16.18
N SER A 157 9.41 16.43 -17.08
CA SER A 157 8.94 15.45 -18.06
C SER A 157 8.56 14.15 -17.37
N GLY A 158 7.53 13.48 -17.88
CA GLY A 158 7.06 12.21 -17.35
C GLY A 158 5.56 12.23 -17.06
N GLY A 159 5.07 11.20 -16.41
CA GLY A 159 3.68 11.05 -16.01
C GLY A 159 3.58 10.24 -14.73
N ILE A 160 2.48 10.42 -14.04
CA ILE A 160 2.15 9.64 -12.86
C ILE A 160 0.66 9.28 -12.90
N PRO A 161 0.28 8.04 -12.68
CA PRO A 161 -1.12 7.66 -12.69
C PRO A 161 -1.84 8.19 -11.44
N PHE A 162 -3.06 8.62 -11.66
CA PHE A 162 -3.98 9.05 -10.61
C PHE A 162 -5.14 8.08 -10.48
N SER A 163 -5.63 7.89 -9.27
CA SER A 163 -6.79 7.06 -8.97
C SER A 163 -7.80 7.90 -8.19
N ASP A 164 -9.08 7.80 -8.57
CA ASP A 164 -10.16 8.37 -7.75
C ASP A 164 -10.34 7.52 -6.49
N ILE A 165 -10.59 8.18 -5.35
CA ILE A 165 -10.80 7.47 -4.07
C ILE A 165 -11.98 6.50 -4.13
N VAL A 166 -13.05 6.85 -4.87
CA VAL A 166 -14.22 5.98 -5.02
C VAL A 166 -13.85 4.71 -5.77
N ASP A 167 -13.10 4.82 -6.87
CA ASP A 167 -12.62 3.68 -7.64
C ASP A 167 -11.70 2.79 -6.80
N VAL A 168 -10.84 3.41 -5.97
CA VAL A 168 -9.96 2.66 -5.06
C VAL A 168 -10.76 1.89 -4.02
N VAL A 169 -11.79 2.50 -3.42
CA VAL A 169 -12.68 1.82 -2.47
C VAL A 169 -13.41 0.66 -3.15
N ASP A 170 -13.99 0.91 -4.33
CA ASP A 170 -14.70 -0.13 -5.09
C ASP A 170 -13.78 -1.29 -5.48
N ALA A 171 -12.53 -1.00 -5.86
CA ALA A 171 -11.52 -2.02 -6.11
C ALA A 171 -11.22 -2.86 -4.85
N HIS A 172 -11.10 -2.23 -3.67
CA HIS A 172 -10.89 -2.95 -2.40
C HIS A 172 -12.07 -3.87 -2.08
N LEU A 173 -13.30 -3.40 -2.28
CA LEU A 173 -14.50 -4.22 -2.06
C LEU A 173 -14.59 -5.36 -3.09
N ALA A 174 -14.32 -5.08 -4.36
CA ALA A 174 -14.31 -6.09 -5.40
C ALA A 174 -13.22 -7.16 -5.19
N ALA A 175 -12.07 -6.77 -4.63
CA ALA A 175 -10.96 -7.68 -4.34
C ALA A 175 -11.34 -8.78 -3.33
N ILE A 176 -12.35 -8.53 -2.48
CA ILE A 176 -12.84 -9.55 -1.54
C ILE A 176 -13.34 -10.78 -2.30
N GLU A 177 -14.14 -10.59 -3.35
CA GLU A 177 -14.82 -11.65 -4.06
C GLU A 177 -14.11 -12.05 -5.35
N LYS A 178 -13.58 -11.08 -6.10
CA LYS A 178 -13.09 -11.26 -7.46
C LYS A 178 -11.57 -11.39 -7.58
N GLY A 179 -10.83 -10.89 -6.57
CA GLY A 179 -9.37 -10.90 -6.60
C GLY A 179 -8.81 -12.33 -6.51
N ARG A 180 -7.83 -12.65 -7.35
CA ARG A 180 -7.11 -13.92 -7.28
C ARG A 180 -6.04 -13.85 -6.20
N ALA A 181 -6.00 -14.85 -5.34
CA ALA A 181 -5.01 -14.91 -4.26
C ALA A 181 -3.57 -14.91 -4.80
N GLY A 182 -2.70 -14.12 -4.19
CA GLY A 182 -1.31 -13.95 -4.60
C GLY A 182 -1.10 -12.95 -5.74
N GLU A 183 -2.17 -12.47 -6.38
CA GLU A 183 -2.09 -11.50 -7.47
C GLU A 183 -2.13 -10.05 -6.96
N ARG A 184 -1.64 -9.13 -7.80
CA ARG A 184 -1.71 -7.68 -7.61
C ARG A 184 -2.44 -7.01 -8.79
N TYR A 185 -3.10 -5.89 -8.53
CA TYR A 185 -3.96 -5.15 -9.48
C TYR A 185 -3.72 -3.64 -9.37
#